data_a0a914f32023236099264e01af58b886
#
_entry.id   a0a914f32023236099264e01af58b886
#
_cell.length_a   1.000
_cell.length_b   1.000
_cell.length_c   1.000
_cell.angle_alpha   90.00
_cell.angle_beta   90.00
_cell.angle_gamma   90.00
#
_symmetry.space_group_name_H-M   'P 1'
#
loop_
_entity.id
_entity.type
_entity.pdbx_description
1 polymer ?
#
loop_
_entity_poly.entity_id
_entity_poly.type
_entity_poly.pdbx_seq_one_letter_code
_entity_poly.pdbx_strand_id
1 'polypeptide(L)'
;MTESGSKLRIFKILKIIISSLLITVLLLFTIAAIRTLSLDVNAGLQLAHWEKTNNKSLVIDHHQREELLANFKEAIRIPTVSFSRTEINTTALLEFDRFLRKAFPTVFSSSLVHHELVANYSHLFCVKGSQPELVPYMLLAHIDVVPASESDGWEAPPFSAKEIDGFIYGRGTIDDKNSLMGILQALEYLLLKGYAHMRDFTSVLVMMKKSMVSMER
;
A
#
# COMPACT_ATOMS: atom_id res chain seq x y z
N MET A 1 -66.84 -12.58 21.26
CA MET A 1 -65.97 -11.69 22.08
C MET A 1 -64.49 -12.16 22.15
N THR A 2 -63.92 -12.87 21.21
CA THR A 2 -62.61 -13.51 21.31
C THR A 2 -61.52 -12.97 20.35
N GLU A 3 -61.91 -12.28 19.27
CA GLU A 3 -60.95 -11.80 18.26
C GLU A 3 -60.21 -10.51 18.66
N SER A 4 -60.89 -9.59 19.35
CA SER A 4 -60.30 -8.33 19.83
C SER A 4 -59.21 -8.56 20.89
N GLY A 5 -59.37 -9.57 21.76
CA GLY A 5 -58.39 -9.89 22.81
C GLY A 5 -57.09 -10.49 22.28
N SER A 6 -57.15 -11.27 21.18
CA SER A 6 -55.99 -11.85 20.53
C SER A 6 -55.13 -10.80 19.81
N LYS A 7 -55.79 -9.87 19.08
CA LYS A 7 -55.12 -8.74 18.40
C LYS A 7 -54.37 -7.85 19.39
N LEU A 8 -54.97 -7.56 20.55
CA LEU A 8 -54.34 -6.77 21.60
C LEU A 8 -53.11 -7.47 22.22
N ARG A 9 -53.19 -8.80 22.42
CA ARG A 9 -52.03 -9.58 22.91
C ARG A 9 -50.90 -9.61 21.90
N ILE A 10 -51.16 -9.83 20.62
CA ILE A 10 -50.16 -9.82 19.54
C ILE A 10 -49.49 -8.43 19.48
N PHE A 11 -50.25 -7.36 19.55
CA PHE A 11 -49.69 -6.01 19.55
C PHE A 11 -48.77 -5.71 20.75
N LYS A 12 -49.14 -6.20 21.95
CA LYS A 12 -48.27 -6.10 23.15
C LYS A 12 -46.98 -6.89 22.99
N ILE A 13 -47.08 -8.11 22.48
CA ILE A 13 -45.87 -8.97 22.22
C ILE A 13 -44.97 -8.30 21.18
N LEU A 14 -45.55 -7.78 20.09
CA LEU A 14 -44.77 -7.09 19.04
C LEU A 14 -44.07 -5.84 19.59
N LYS A 15 -44.73 -5.05 20.43
CA LYS A 15 -44.07 -3.92 21.11
C LYS A 15 -42.93 -4.35 22.00
N ILE A 16 -43.06 -5.43 22.77
CA ILE A 16 -41.99 -5.95 23.62
C ILE A 16 -40.82 -6.40 22.76
N ILE A 17 -41.07 -7.13 21.67
CA ILE A 17 -40.03 -7.59 20.74
C ILE A 17 -39.25 -6.39 20.13
N ILE A 18 -40.00 -5.40 19.62
CA ILE A 18 -39.39 -4.19 19.02
C ILE A 18 -38.59 -3.43 20.08
N SER A 19 -39.15 -3.24 21.30
CA SER A 19 -38.42 -2.56 22.36
C SER A 19 -37.18 -3.30 22.80
N SER A 20 -37.23 -4.64 22.90
CA SER A 20 -36.07 -5.48 23.20
C SER A 20 -35.00 -5.35 22.12
N LEU A 21 -35.40 -5.38 20.85
CA LEU A 21 -34.46 -5.22 19.72
C LEU A 21 -33.79 -3.84 19.76
N LEU A 22 -34.55 -2.78 19.97
CA LEU A 22 -34.01 -1.42 20.09
C LEU A 22 -33.02 -1.28 21.26
N ILE A 23 -33.34 -1.86 22.42
CA ILE A 23 -32.45 -1.87 23.59
C ILE A 23 -31.16 -2.63 23.27
N THR A 24 -31.26 -3.79 22.60
CA THR A 24 -30.10 -4.57 22.19
C THR A 24 -29.20 -3.80 21.23
N VAL A 25 -29.79 -3.15 20.22
CA VAL A 25 -29.05 -2.32 19.26
C VAL A 25 -28.37 -1.16 19.98
N LEU A 26 -29.07 -0.48 20.86
CA LEU A 26 -28.50 0.63 21.63
C LEU A 26 -27.34 0.16 22.53
N LEU A 27 -27.48 -1.00 23.17
CA LEU A 27 -26.42 -1.60 23.99
C LEU A 27 -25.19 -1.92 23.15
N LEU A 28 -25.37 -2.55 21.99
CA LEU A 28 -24.27 -2.85 21.08
C LEU A 28 -23.57 -1.58 20.57
N PHE A 29 -24.34 -0.54 20.25
CA PHE A 29 -23.78 0.76 19.88
C PHE A 29 -22.97 1.40 21.02
N THR A 30 -23.49 1.33 22.24
CA THR A 30 -22.81 1.85 23.43
C THR A 30 -21.50 1.11 23.68
N ILE A 31 -21.51 -0.23 23.59
CA ILE A 31 -20.31 -1.06 23.74
C ILE A 31 -19.29 -0.71 22.63
N ALA A 32 -19.74 -0.57 21.38
CA ALA A 32 -18.86 -0.18 20.27
C ALA A 32 -18.26 1.21 20.51
N ALA A 33 -19.06 2.18 20.92
CA ALA A 33 -18.59 3.53 21.22
C ALA A 33 -17.57 3.55 22.36
N ILE A 34 -17.85 2.84 23.47
CA ILE A 34 -16.91 2.73 24.60
C ILE A 34 -15.61 2.08 24.12
N ARG A 35 -15.66 0.99 23.36
CA ARG A 35 -14.48 0.33 22.82
C ARG A 35 -13.67 1.26 21.91
N THR A 36 -14.34 1.99 21.04
CA THR A 36 -13.66 2.94 20.13
C THR A 36 -13.01 4.09 20.88
N LEU A 37 -13.69 4.66 21.86
CA LEU A 37 -13.15 5.76 22.68
C LEU A 37 -12.05 5.30 23.65
N SER A 38 -12.10 4.03 24.08
CA SER A 38 -11.07 3.42 24.95
C SER A 38 -9.91 2.83 24.17
N LEU A 39 -9.97 2.81 22.83
CA LEU A 39 -8.91 2.31 21.98
C LEU A 39 -7.79 3.35 21.99
N ASP A 40 -6.76 3.08 22.76
CA ASP A 40 -5.51 3.80 22.63
C ASP A 40 -4.88 3.38 21.30
N VAL A 41 -5.07 4.21 20.27
CA VAL A 41 -4.52 3.98 18.93
C VAL A 41 -3.00 3.85 18.98
N ASN A 42 -2.37 4.37 20.01
CA ASN A 42 -0.93 4.31 20.22
C ASN A 42 -0.47 3.09 21.05
N ALA A 43 -1.38 2.43 21.78
CA ALA A 43 -1.00 1.30 22.65
C ALA A 43 -0.59 0.03 21.87
N GLY A 44 -1.08 -0.16 20.64
CA GLY A 44 -0.65 -1.25 19.74
C GLY A 44 0.58 -0.92 18.91
N LEU A 45 0.81 0.33 18.67
CA LEU A 45 1.99 0.89 18.10
C LEU A 45 2.89 1.28 19.27
N GLN A 46 3.78 0.40 19.70
CA GLN A 46 4.95 0.82 20.47
C GLN A 46 5.85 1.69 19.55
N LEU A 47 5.23 2.68 18.89
CA LEU A 47 5.92 3.81 18.29
C LEU A 47 6.50 4.71 19.39
N ALA A 48 6.40 4.27 20.62
CA ALA A 48 6.69 5.03 21.82
C ALA A 48 8.11 5.51 21.92
N HIS A 49 9.00 5.09 21.14
CA HIS A 49 10.35 5.66 21.07
C HIS A 49 10.96 5.49 19.70
N TRP A 50 10.37 6.12 18.68
CA TRP A 50 11.23 6.80 17.77
C TRP A 50 11.84 7.98 18.55
N GLU A 51 12.69 7.68 19.53
CA GLU A 51 13.73 8.61 19.84
C GLU A 51 14.26 9.04 18.48
N LYS A 52 14.33 10.34 18.23
CA LYS A 52 15.24 10.87 17.23
C LYS A 52 16.58 10.27 17.60
N THR A 53 16.79 9.00 17.19
CA THR A 53 18.13 8.45 17.16
C THR A 53 18.87 9.55 16.47
N ASN A 54 19.97 10.01 17.02
CA ASN A 54 20.90 10.93 16.38
C ASN A 54 21.33 10.26 15.07
N ASN A 55 20.36 10.08 14.22
CA ASN A 55 20.53 9.61 12.88
C ASN A 55 21.44 10.64 12.27
N LYS A 56 22.64 10.23 12.03
CA LYS A 56 23.38 10.78 10.93
C LYS A 56 22.35 10.88 9.84
N SER A 57 21.73 12.07 9.71
CA SER A 57 20.68 12.31 8.75
C SER A 57 21.24 11.81 7.44
N LEU A 58 20.53 10.90 6.78
CA LEU A 58 20.86 10.49 5.44
C LEU A 58 20.86 11.78 4.63
N VAL A 59 22.04 12.36 4.46
CA VAL A 59 22.20 13.59 3.70
C VAL A 59 22.19 13.17 2.25
N ILE A 60 21.00 13.19 1.68
CA ILE A 60 20.82 13.05 0.24
C ILE A 60 21.21 14.40 -0.35
N ASP A 61 22.27 14.44 -1.13
CA ASP A 61 22.67 15.65 -1.82
C ASP A 61 21.69 16.01 -2.95
N HIS A 62 21.84 17.22 -3.51
CA HIS A 62 20.93 17.72 -4.52
C HIS A 62 20.90 16.83 -5.78
N HIS A 63 22.04 16.36 -6.25
CA HIS A 63 22.13 15.50 -7.44
C HIS A 63 21.44 14.15 -7.21
N GLN A 64 21.67 13.52 -6.08
CA GLN A 64 21.00 12.27 -5.70
C GLN A 64 19.48 12.47 -5.62
N ARG A 65 19.04 13.62 -5.07
CA ARG A 65 17.61 13.93 -4.99
C ARG A 65 16.96 14.07 -6.37
N GLU A 66 17.64 14.72 -7.30
CA GLU A 66 17.16 14.86 -8.69
C GLU A 66 17.08 13.51 -9.39
N GLU A 67 18.07 12.63 -9.19
CA GLU A 67 18.06 11.28 -9.75
C GLU A 67 16.91 10.44 -9.19
N LEU A 68 16.70 10.45 -7.87
CA LEU A 68 15.58 9.76 -7.22
C LEU A 68 14.23 10.24 -7.77
N LEU A 69 14.10 11.57 -7.95
CA LEU A 69 12.90 12.17 -8.51
C LEU A 69 12.69 11.79 -9.99
N ALA A 70 13.77 11.79 -10.78
CA ALA A 70 13.72 11.39 -12.18
C ALA A 70 13.29 9.92 -12.33
N ASN A 71 13.85 9.02 -11.52
CA ASN A 71 13.48 7.62 -11.47
C ASN A 71 12.01 7.44 -11.05
N PHE A 72 11.54 8.21 -10.07
CA PHE A 72 10.12 8.16 -9.69
C PHE A 72 9.19 8.62 -10.82
N LYS A 73 9.53 9.73 -11.50
CA LYS A 73 8.76 10.20 -12.65
C LYS A 73 8.73 9.18 -13.78
N GLU A 74 9.84 8.49 -14.03
CA GLU A 74 9.91 7.45 -15.06
C GLU A 74 9.03 6.25 -14.69
N ALA A 75 9.04 5.84 -13.42
CA ALA A 75 8.13 4.79 -12.94
C ALA A 75 6.65 5.13 -13.19
N ILE A 76 6.26 6.41 -13.03
CA ILE A 76 4.87 6.85 -13.29
C ILE A 76 4.54 6.84 -14.78
N ARG A 77 5.49 7.14 -15.66
CA ARG A 77 5.28 7.17 -17.12
C ARG A 77 4.99 5.81 -17.71
N ILE A 78 5.46 4.73 -17.09
CA ILE A 78 5.19 3.37 -17.55
C ILE A 78 3.79 2.95 -17.07
N PRO A 79 2.80 2.78 -17.98
CA PRO A 79 1.39 2.55 -17.62
C PRO A 79 1.13 1.08 -17.31
N THR A 80 1.55 0.61 -16.15
CA THR A 80 1.36 -0.76 -15.67
C THR A 80 -0.10 -1.03 -15.29
N VAL A 81 -1.01 -0.84 -16.24
CA VAL A 81 -2.47 -0.89 -15.99
C VAL A 81 -2.98 -2.32 -15.89
N SER A 82 -3.74 -2.59 -14.86
CA SER A 82 -4.62 -3.77 -14.73
C SER A 82 -6.06 -3.36 -14.99
N PHE A 83 -6.61 -3.80 -16.14
CA PHE A 83 -7.99 -3.50 -16.52
C PHE A 83 -9.00 -4.42 -15.81
N SER A 84 -8.61 -5.67 -15.58
CA SER A 84 -9.40 -6.68 -14.89
C SER A 84 -8.49 -7.76 -14.27
N ARG A 85 -9.08 -8.79 -13.68
CA ARG A 85 -8.33 -9.95 -13.16
C ARG A 85 -7.57 -10.73 -14.23
N THR A 86 -7.99 -10.65 -15.48
CA THR A 86 -7.45 -11.41 -16.62
C THR A 86 -6.83 -10.53 -17.68
N GLU A 87 -7.11 -9.24 -17.66
CA GLU A 87 -6.64 -8.28 -18.64
C GLU A 87 -5.68 -7.28 -18.01
N ILE A 88 -4.41 -7.40 -18.35
CA ILE A 88 -3.31 -6.60 -17.81
C ILE A 88 -2.40 -6.12 -18.95
N ASN A 89 -1.78 -4.97 -18.79
CA ASN A 89 -0.79 -4.47 -19.74
C ASN A 89 0.57 -5.16 -19.52
N THR A 90 0.71 -6.36 -20.08
CA THR A 90 1.93 -7.17 -19.94
C THR A 90 3.16 -6.49 -20.55
N THR A 91 2.99 -5.72 -21.63
CA THR A 91 4.09 -4.97 -22.26
C THR A 91 4.66 -3.93 -21.31
N ALA A 92 3.79 -3.16 -20.66
CA ALA A 92 4.22 -2.17 -19.66
C ALA A 92 4.84 -2.82 -18.42
N LEU A 93 4.36 -3.99 -18.01
CA LEU A 93 4.98 -4.73 -16.90
C LEU A 93 6.40 -5.21 -17.22
N LEU A 94 6.64 -5.69 -18.43
CA LEU A 94 7.99 -6.05 -18.90
C LEU A 94 8.90 -4.83 -19.08
N GLU A 95 8.34 -3.70 -19.52
CA GLU A 95 9.06 -2.43 -19.56
C GLU A 95 9.45 -1.97 -18.15
N PHE A 96 8.55 -2.12 -17.20
CA PHE A 96 8.78 -1.77 -15.82
C PHE A 96 9.87 -2.64 -15.17
N ASP A 97 9.93 -3.95 -15.43
CA ASP A 97 11.03 -4.81 -14.99
C ASP A 97 12.39 -4.31 -15.54
N ARG A 98 12.45 -3.99 -16.84
CA ARG A 98 13.69 -3.45 -17.44
C ARG A 98 14.09 -2.11 -16.81
N PHE A 99 13.10 -1.26 -16.57
CA PHE A 99 13.32 0.01 -15.87
C PHE A 99 13.88 -0.22 -14.47
N LEU A 100 13.29 -1.10 -13.66
CA LEU A 100 13.78 -1.40 -12.30
C LEU A 100 15.23 -1.89 -12.30
N ARG A 101 15.60 -2.79 -13.23
CA ARG A 101 16.97 -3.28 -13.36
C ARG A 101 17.97 -2.19 -13.73
N LYS A 102 17.55 -1.22 -14.53
CA LYS A 102 18.37 -0.06 -14.91
C LYS A 102 18.50 0.95 -13.76
N ALA A 103 17.41 1.21 -13.05
CA ALA A 103 17.35 2.21 -11.99
C ALA A 103 18.03 1.74 -10.68
N PHE A 104 18.08 0.41 -10.44
CA PHE A 104 18.56 -0.18 -9.20
C PHE A 104 19.61 -1.29 -9.44
N PRO A 105 20.71 -1.01 -10.17
CA PRO A 105 21.67 -2.04 -10.56
C PRO A 105 22.32 -2.75 -9.37
N THR A 106 22.55 -2.05 -8.26
CA THR A 106 23.17 -2.65 -7.07
C THR A 106 22.22 -3.63 -6.38
N VAL A 107 20.92 -3.31 -6.30
CA VAL A 107 19.91 -4.24 -5.76
C VAL A 107 19.88 -5.55 -6.55
N PHE A 108 19.93 -5.48 -7.88
CA PHE A 108 19.87 -6.67 -8.74
C PHE A 108 21.21 -7.45 -8.84
N SER A 109 22.35 -6.85 -8.46
CA SER A 109 23.67 -7.50 -8.54
C SER A 109 24.28 -7.87 -7.20
N SER A 110 23.73 -7.40 -6.08
CA SER A 110 24.26 -7.63 -4.75
C SER A 110 24.15 -9.10 -4.33
N SER A 111 25.21 -9.66 -3.78
CA SER A 111 25.19 -11.01 -3.19
C SER A 111 24.35 -11.11 -1.90
N LEU A 112 23.97 -9.98 -1.31
CA LEU A 112 23.07 -9.91 -0.15
C LEU A 112 21.60 -9.99 -0.54
N VAL A 113 21.27 -9.83 -1.82
CA VAL A 113 19.92 -9.79 -2.32
C VAL A 113 19.66 -10.99 -3.22
N HIS A 114 18.71 -11.81 -2.84
CA HIS A 114 18.15 -12.83 -3.73
C HIS A 114 16.89 -12.30 -4.36
N HIS A 115 16.86 -12.21 -5.70
CA HIS A 115 15.74 -11.73 -6.47
C HIS A 115 15.08 -12.87 -7.25
N GLU A 116 13.75 -12.93 -7.19
CA GLU A 116 12.92 -13.88 -7.92
C GLU A 116 11.72 -13.17 -8.56
N LEU A 117 11.37 -13.58 -9.79
CA LEU A 117 10.12 -13.20 -10.43
C LEU A 117 9.04 -14.26 -10.18
N VAL A 118 7.98 -13.86 -9.47
CA VAL A 118 6.82 -14.69 -9.20
C VAL A 118 5.72 -14.37 -10.21
N ALA A 119 5.16 -15.42 -10.84
CA ALA A 119 4.12 -15.29 -11.87
C ALA A 119 4.50 -14.31 -13.00
N ASN A 120 5.76 -14.26 -13.37
CA ASN A 120 6.39 -13.47 -14.43
C ASN A 120 6.48 -11.95 -14.21
N TYR A 121 5.79 -11.38 -13.25
CA TYR A 121 5.69 -9.90 -13.11
C TYR A 121 5.88 -9.39 -11.70
N SER A 122 5.62 -10.19 -10.67
CA SER A 122 5.84 -9.79 -9.28
C SER A 122 7.29 -10.03 -8.88
N HIS A 123 7.89 -9.05 -8.21
CA HIS A 123 9.27 -9.15 -7.76
C HIS A 123 9.32 -9.51 -6.28
N LEU A 124 10.10 -10.52 -5.96
CA LEU A 124 10.43 -10.92 -4.61
C LEU A 124 11.91 -10.66 -4.37
N PHE A 125 12.24 -9.81 -3.41
CA PHE A 125 13.60 -9.53 -2.98
C PHE A 125 13.79 -10.01 -1.54
N CYS A 126 14.61 -11.03 -1.35
CA CYS A 126 15.01 -11.50 -0.03
C CYS A 126 16.38 -10.90 0.29
N VAL A 127 16.45 -10.03 1.27
CA VAL A 127 17.69 -9.33 1.67
C VAL A 127 18.21 -9.94 2.96
N LYS A 128 19.47 -10.40 2.92
CA LYS A 128 20.13 -11.00 4.07
C LYS A 128 20.65 -9.93 5.01
N GLY A 129 20.34 -10.10 6.29
CA GLY A 129 20.87 -9.31 7.39
C GLY A 129 22.14 -9.91 7.97
N SER A 130 22.80 -9.14 8.84
CA SER A 130 23.99 -9.58 9.57
C SER A 130 23.69 -10.36 10.86
N GLN A 131 22.42 -10.32 11.32
CA GLN A 131 21.95 -10.96 12.54
C GLN A 131 20.68 -11.80 12.23
N PRO A 132 20.86 -13.01 11.68
CA PRO A 132 19.75 -13.86 11.23
C PRO A 132 18.85 -14.36 12.37
N GLU A 133 19.30 -14.24 13.62
CA GLU A 133 18.50 -14.57 14.82
C GLU A 133 17.41 -13.54 15.11
N LEU A 134 17.48 -12.36 14.53
CA LEU A 134 16.46 -11.35 14.70
C LEU A 134 15.22 -11.67 13.85
N VAL A 135 14.04 -11.38 14.41
CA VAL A 135 12.77 -11.58 13.69
C VAL A 135 12.77 -10.79 12.38
N PRO A 136 12.59 -11.45 11.23
CA PRO A 136 12.56 -10.77 9.94
C PRO A 136 11.30 -9.92 9.78
N TYR A 137 11.33 -8.98 8.83
CA TYR A 137 10.15 -8.17 8.47
C TYR A 137 9.91 -8.20 6.97
N MET A 138 8.72 -7.76 6.57
CA MET A 138 8.31 -7.71 5.17
C MET A 138 7.88 -6.30 4.80
N LEU A 139 8.31 -5.84 3.62
CA LEU A 139 7.87 -4.62 2.98
C LEU A 139 7.03 -4.99 1.75
N LEU A 140 5.85 -4.40 1.64
CA LEU A 140 4.92 -4.68 0.56
C LEU A 140 4.60 -3.41 -0.22
N ALA A 141 4.60 -3.53 -1.53
CA ALA A 141 4.08 -2.54 -2.44
C ALA A 141 3.52 -3.23 -3.69
N HIS A 142 2.77 -2.51 -4.52
CA HIS A 142 2.30 -3.09 -5.77
C HIS A 142 2.71 -2.28 -7.00
N ILE A 143 2.85 -2.99 -8.13
CA ILE A 143 3.36 -2.46 -9.40
C ILE A 143 2.23 -1.88 -10.24
N ASP A 144 1.09 -2.58 -10.27
CA ASP A 144 0.00 -2.27 -11.16
C ASP A 144 -0.85 -1.10 -10.65
N VAL A 145 -1.48 -0.44 -11.60
CA VAL A 145 -2.37 0.69 -11.36
C VAL A 145 -3.72 0.45 -12.02
N VAL A 146 -4.78 1.05 -11.49
CA VAL A 146 -6.09 1.05 -12.14
C VAL A 146 -6.07 1.93 -13.40
N PRO A 147 -6.95 1.67 -14.38
CA PRO A 147 -7.08 2.51 -15.57
C PRO A 147 -7.29 3.99 -15.23
N ALA A 148 -6.82 4.84 -16.13
CA ALA A 148 -7.06 6.29 -16.07
C ALA A 148 -7.14 6.83 -17.50
N SER A 149 -8.07 7.77 -17.70
CA SER A 149 -8.26 8.49 -18.94
C SER A 149 -8.05 9.98 -18.75
N GLU A 150 -7.61 10.69 -19.76
CA GLU A 150 -7.49 12.16 -19.71
C GLU A 150 -8.85 12.84 -19.44
N SER A 151 -9.96 12.16 -19.83
CA SER A 151 -11.32 12.62 -19.56
C SER A 151 -11.73 12.58 -18.08
N ASP A 152 -10.94 11.94 -17.23
CA ASP A 152 -11.28 11.80 -15.79
C ASP A 152 -11.00 13.07 -14.97
N GLY A 153 -10.71 14.21 -15.62
CA GLY A 153 -10.50 15.50 -14.98
C GLY A 153 -9.13 15.69 -14.31
N TRP A 154 -8.09 15.07 -14.87
CA TRP A 154 -6.72 15.21 -14.39
C TRP A 154 -6.15 16.61 -14.67
N GLU A 155 -5.36 17.16 -13.73
CA GLU A 155 -4.56 18.39 -13.90
C GLU A 155 -3.47 18.25 -14.98
N ALA A 156 -3.05 17.02 -15.27
CA ALA A 156 -2.11 16.67 -16.32
C ALA A 156 -2.39 15.24 -16.80
N PRO A 157 -1.98 14.84 -18.02
CA PRO A 157 -2.19 13.48 -18.49
C PRO A 157 -1.75 12.42 -17.47
N PRO A 158 -2.54 11.37 -17.22
CA PRO A 158 -2.36 10.44 -16.10
C PRO A 158 -1.00 9.76 -16.00
N PHE A 159 -0.30 9.61 -17.13
CA PHE A 159 1.02 8.98 -17.20
C PHE A 159 2.13 9.96 -17.63
N SER A 160 1.90 11.28 -17.53
CA SER A 160 2.91 12.30 -17.87
C SER A 160 3.97 12.50 -16.77
N ALA A 161 3.65 12.18 -15.54
CA ALA A 161 4.47 12.50 -14.37
C ALA A 161 4.84 14.00 -14.32
N LYS A 162 3.90 14.88 -14.72
CA LYS A 162 4.12 16.31 -14.77
C LYS A 162 4.26 16.87 -13.35
N GLU A 163 5.24 17.74 -13.18
CA GLU A 163 5.39 18.50 -11.94
C GLU A 163 4.69 19.84 -12.08
N ILE A 164 3.82 20.18 -11.13
CA ILE A 164 3.07 21.42 -11.06
C ILE A 164 3.11 21.86 -9.60
N ASP A 165 3.61 23.06 -9.33
CA ASP A 165 3.69 23.66 -7.99
C ASP A 165 4.34 22.75 -6.93
N GLY A 166 5.36 21.99 -7.32
CA GLY A 166 6.08 21.07 -6.45
C GLY A 166 5.41 19.72 -6.21
N PHE A 167 4.30 19.42 -6.89
CA PHE A 167 3.60 18.14 -6.86
C PHE A 167 3.78 17.39 -8.18
N ILE A 168 3.97 16.09 -8.09
CA ILE A 168 3.99 15.20 -9.26
C ILE A 168 2.60 14.62 -9.47
N TYR A 169 2.01 14.92 -10.62
CA TYR A 169 0.70 14.43 -11.03
C TYR A 169 0.84 13.17 -11.88
N GLY A 170 0.09 12.13 -11.49
CA GLY A 170 0.03 10.91 -12.29
C GLY A 170 -0.66 9.74 -11.59
N ARG A 171 -1.16 8.79 -12.38
CA ARG A 171 -1.72 7.54 -11.89
C ARG A 171 -0.62 6.68 -11.26
N GLY A 172 -0.79 6.31 -9.99
CA GLY A 172 0.19 5.53 -9.24
C GLY A 172 1.16 6.35 -8.40
N THR A 173 1.09 7.70 -8.42
CA THR A 173 1.96 8.54 -7.59
C THR A 173 1.75 8.33 -6.09
N ILE A 174 0.53 7.98 -5.68
CA ILE A 174 0.18 7.70 -4.28
C ILE A 174 -0.04 6.20 -4.09
N ASP A 175 -0.73 5.54 -5.01
CA ASP A 175 -1.16 4.15 -4.90
C ASP A 175 -0.65 3.32 -6.11
N ASP A 176 0.51 2.67 -6.02
CA ASP A 176 1.42 2.55 -4.87
C ASP A 176 2.91 2.63 -5.31
N LYS A 177 3.17 3.28 -6.47
CA LYS A 177 4.54 3.40 -7.00
C LYS A 177 5.46 4.24 -6.12
N ASN A 178 4.92 5.12 -5.27
CA ASN A 178 5.75 5.85 -4.31
C ASN A 178 6.36 4.91 -3.26
N SER A 179 5.57 4.01 -2.68
CA SER A 179 6.07 3.02 -1.73
C SER A 179 7.07 2.08 -2.39
N LEU A 180 6.73 1.59 -3.60
CA LEU A 180 7.60 0.73 -4.39
C LEU A 180 8.97 1.38 -4.64
N MET A 181 8.95 2.59 -5.19
CA MET A 181 10.18 3.33 -5.50
C MET A 181 10.94 3.72 -4.24
N GLY A 182 10.23 4.11 -3.17
CA GLY A 182 10.85 4.42 -1.87
C GLY A 182 11.61 3.23 -1.29
N ILE A 183 11.04 2.03 -1.34
CA ILE A 183 11.67 0.79 -0.87
C ILE A 183 12.96 0.51 -1.67
N LEU A 184 12.88 0.50 -3.00
CA LEU A 184 14.02 0.17 -3.83
C LEU A 184 15.11 1.25 -3.81
N GLN A 185 14.73 2.53 -3.80
CA GLN A 185 15.66 3.65 -3.68
C GLN A 185 16.44 3.60 -2.34
N ALA A 186 15.74 3.31 -1.24
CA ALA A 186 16.38 3.14 0.05
C ALA A 186 17.35 1.95 0.07
N LEU A 187 16.93 0.82 -0.50
CA LEU A 187 17.77 -0.37 -0.57
C LEU A 187 19.02 -0.14 -1.45
N GLU A 188 18.85 0.42 -2.64
CA GLU A 188 19.96 0.77 -3.54
C GLU A 188 20.97 1.68 -2.83
N TYR A 189 20.48 2.74 -2.19
CA TYR A 189 21.31 3.68 -1.46
C TYR A 189 22.12 3.00 -0.33
N LEU A 190 21.46 2.17 0.47
CA LEU A 190 22.10 1.49 1.59
C LEU A 190 23.17 0.49 1.11
N LEU A 191 22.87 -0.25 0.05
CA LEU A 191 23.84 -1.19 -0.55
C LEU A 191 25.04 -0.45 -1.15
N LEU A 192 24.82 0.66 -1.86
CA LEU A 192 25.90 1.51 -2.40
C LEU A 192 26.80 2.08 -1.32
N LYS A 193 26.25 2.38 -0.14
CA LYS A 193 27.04 2.87 1.02
C LYS A 193 27.69 1.75 1.83
N GLY A 194 27.51 0.49 1.45
CA GLY A 194 28.03 -0.67 2.18
C GLY A 194 27.35 -0.91 3.54
N TYR A 195 26.15 -0.38 3.75
CA TYR A 195 25.39 -0.68 4.96
C TYR A 195 24.84 -2.10 4.90
N ALA A 196 25.18 -2.91 5.90
CA ALA A 196 24.52 -4.18 6.12
C ALA A 196 23.30 -3.99 7.00
N HIS A 197 22.16 -4.52 6.57
CA HIS A 197 20.97 -4.61 7.42
C HIS A 197 21.26 -5.55 8.60
N MET A 198 20.72 -5.23 9.77
CA MET A 198 20.83 -6.12 10.93
C MET A 198 19.93 -7.36 10.75
N ARG A 199 18.69 -7.13 10.36
CA ARG A 199 17.66 -8.19 10.20
C ARG A 199 17.55 -8.62 8.75
N ASP A 200 17.19 -9.88 8.55
CA ASP A 200 16.66 -10.30 7.26
C ASP A 200 15.37 -9.55 6.97
N PHE A 201 15.14 -9.20 5.70
CA PHE A 201 13.84 -8.71 5.29
C PHE A 201 13.49 -9.18 3.87
N THR A 202 12.21 -9.21 3.60
CA THR A 202 11.68 -9.53 2.28
C THR A 202 10.90 -8.34 1.76
N SER A 203 11.24 -7.86 0.56
CA SER A 203 10.41 -6.90 -0.15
C SER A 203 9.65 -7.63 -1.26
N VAL A 204 8.33 -7.47 -1.25
CA VAL A 204 7.44 -8.08 -2.25
C VAL A 204 6.76 -6.96 -3.02
N LEU A 205 7.12 -6.82 -4.28
CA LEU A 205 6.50 -5.90 -5.22
C LEU A 205 5.52 -6.69 -6.07
N VAL A 206 4.26 -6.68 -5.66
CA VAL A 206 3.22 -7.53 -6.22
C VAL A 206 2.57 -6.87 -7.43
N MET A 207 2.31 -7.63 -8.48
CA MET A 207 1.26 -7.29 -9.41
C MET A 207 -0.06 -7.74 -8.80
N MET A 208 -0.75 -6.82 -8.13
CA MET A 208 -2.08 -7.09 -7.60
C MET A 208 -3.09 -7.00 -8.73
N LYS A 209 -3.79 -8.10 -9.01
CA LYS A 209 -4.96 -8.07 -9.89
C LYS A 209 -6.08 -7.32 -9.17
N LYS A 210 -6.08 -5.98 -9.26
CA LYS A 210 -7.16 -5.17 -8.70
C LYS A 210 -8.47 -5.57 -9.39
N SER A 211 -9.31 -6.31 -8.66
CA SER A 211 -10.69 -6.51 -9.05
C SER A 211 -11.39 -5.16 -8.92
N MET A 212 -11.76 -4.55 -10.03
CA MET A 212 -12.84 -3.58 -9.95
C MET A 212 -14.06 -4.32 -9.41
N VAL A 213 -14.41 -4.07 -8.16
CA VAL A 213 -15.75 -4.33 -7.68
C VAL A 213 -16.61 -3.41 -8.54
N SER A 214 -17.27 -3.97 -9.54
CA SER A 214 -18.38 -3.29 -10.21
C SER A 214 -19.35 -2.96 -9.11
N MET A 215 -19.42 -1.70 -8.73
CA MET A 215 -20.62 -1.15 -8.12
C MET A 215 -21.69 -1.15 -9.23
N GLU A 216 -22.30 -2.29 -9.49
CA GLU A 216 -23.61 -2.33 -10.10
C GLU A 216 -24.57 -1.73 -9.07
N ARG A 217 -25.07 -0.55 -9.40
CA ARG A 217 -26.20 0.09 -8.74
C ARG A 217 -27.50 -0.55 -9.25
#